data_0814d134cc9b209e9c4f2d49c0847aef
#
_entry.id   0814d134cc9b209e9c4f2d49c0847aef
#
_cell.length_a   1.000
_cell.length_b   1.000
_cell.length_c   1.000
_cell.angle_alpha   90.00
_cell.angle_beta   90.00
_cell.angle_gamma   90.00
#
_symmetry.space_group_name_H-M   'P 1'
#
loop_
_entity.id
_entity.type
_entity.pdbx_description
1 polymer ?
#
loop_
_entity_poly.entity_id
_entity_poly.type
_entity_poly.pdbx_seq_one_letter_code
_entity_poly.pdbx_strand_id
1 'polypeptide(L)'
;MKAPVLFSILLISFLSICRGENQAKHLFILSGQSNMQGHRPDEAFTPTVGKAFGKDNVIVLQDALGGQPIHRWWKKWRDPQGKKPEESGDLYDRLLSKVKLAIDGQKIASISFVWMQGERDAKMKWGVLYEKALVGLHTQLAEDLNWKVSDLAFVIGRLSDFDLKNKKYPHWSMVREAQVRVAKSTPKFAWVNTDDLNDGKNRKGREIKNDLHYSAEGYQILGQRFAEACIQQI
;
A
#
# COMPACT_ATOMS: atom_id res chain seq x y z
N MET A 1 -17.53 -84.00 -0.04
CA MET A 1 -16.75 -82.99 0.69
C MET A 1 -16.54 -81.81 -0.26
N LYS A 2 -17.22 -80.66 -0.01
CA LYS A 2 -17.10 -79.44 -0.83
C LYS A 2 -16.25 -78.44 -0.04
N ALA A 3 -15.13 -77.97 -0.61
CA ALA A 3 -14.27 -76.99 -0.03
C ALA A 3 -14.87 -75.58 -0.15
N PRO A 4 -14.73 -74.70 0.82
CA PRO A 4 -15.22 -73.32 0.73
C PRO A 4 -14.19 -72.46 -0.07
N VAL A 5 -14.73 -71.68 -1.00
CA VAL A 5 -14.00 -70.64 -1.73
C VAL A 5 -13.95 -69.38 -0.89
N LEU A 6 -12.78 -68.95 -0.43
CA LEU A 6 -12.57 -67.67 0.24
C LEU A 6 -12.51 -66.56 -0.79
N PHE A 7 -13.48 -65.62 -0.74
CA PHE A 7 -13.46 -64.39 -1.51
C PHE A 7 -12.69 -63.32 -0.69
N SER A 8 -11.49 -62.99 -1.07
CA SER A 8 -10.71 -61.87 -0.52
C SER A 8 -11.21 -60.57 -1.15
N ILE A 9 -11.91 -59.74 -0.36
CA ILE A 9 -12.28 -58.39 -0.79
C ILE A 9 -11.10 -57.51 -0.57
N LEU A 10 -10.48 -57.03 -1.68
CA LEU A 10 -9.41 -56.05 -1.69
C LEU A 10 -10.02 -54.63 -1.50
N LEU A 11 -9.88 -54.09 -0.29
CA LEU A 11 -10.33 -52.74 0.01
C LEU A 11 -9.31 -51.74 -0.55
N ILE A 12 -9.59 -51.19 -1.72
CA ILE A 12 -8.77 -50.09 -2.30
C ILE A 12 -9.21 -48.79 -1.64
N SER A 13 -8.44 -48.33 -0.66
CA SER A 13 -8.61 -47.01 -0.06
C SER A 13 -8.14 -45.96 -1.08
N PHE A 14 -9.09 -45.26 -1.68
CA PHE A 14 -8.79 -44.02 -2.43
C PHE A 14 -8.33 -42.94 -1.46
N LEU A 15 -7.04 -42.72 -1.35
CA LEU A 15 -6.52 -41.47 -0.79
C LEU A 15 -6.90 -40.34 -1.75
N SER A 16 -7.96 -39.62 -1.47
CA SER A 16 -8.23 -38.31 -2.07
C SER A 16 -7.11 -37.37 -1.65
N ILE A 17 -6.12 -37.22 -2.56
CA ILE A 17 -5.18 -36.10 -2.47
C ILE A 17 -6.02 -34.84 -2.70
N CYS A 18 -6.50 -34.21 -1.60
CA CYS A 18 -6.96 -32.83 -1.65
C CYS A 18 -5.79 -31.97 -2.14
N ARG A 19 -5.67 -31.78 -3.46
CA ARG A 19 -4.95 -30.65 -4.03
C ARG A 19 -5.67 -29.44 -3.48
N GLY A 20 -5.09 -28.79 -2.48
CA GLY A 20 -5.58 -27.52 -1.98
C GLY A 20 -5.79 -26.61 -3.19
N GLU A 21 -7.05 -26.26 -3.47
CA GLU A 21 -7.32 -25.24 -4.48
C GLU A 21 -6.48 -24.02 -4.10
N ASN A 22 -5.69 -23.52 -5.07
CA ASN A 22 -4.82 -22.36 -4.88
C ASN A 22 -5.76 -21.18 -4.59
N GLN A 23 -6.03 -20.96 -3.28
CA GLN A 23 -6.95 -19.94 -2.83
C GLN A 23 -6.48 -18.58 -3.31
N ALA A 24 -7.39 -17.78 -3.86
CA ALA A 24 -7.04 -16.47 -4.37
C ALA A 24 -6.58 -15.55 -3.23
N LYS A 25 -5.48 -14.83 -3.44
CA LYS A 25 -4.81 -14.01 -2.43
C LYS A 25 -5.18 -12.54 -2.52
N HIS A 26 -5.10 -11.86 -1.40
CA HIS A 26 -5.24 -10.41 -1.29
C HIS A 26 -3.86 -9.76 -1.38
N LEU A 27 -3.66 -8.91 -2.38
CA LEU A 27 -2.41 -8.20 -2.61
C LEU A 27 -2.46 -6.79 -1.98
N PHE A 28 -1.47 -6.48 -1.14
CA PHE A 28 -1.28 -5.17 -0.53
C PHE A 28 0.05 -4.58 -0.99
N ILE A 29 -0.02 -3.48 -1.74
CA ILE A 29 1.14 -2.77 -2.29
C ILE A 29 1.34 -1.50 -1.49
N LEU A 30 2.41 -1.41 -0.70
CA LEU A 30 2.74 -0.27 0.15
C LEU A 30 3.86 0.53 -0.49
N SER A 31 3.60 1.80 -0.84
CA SER A 31 4.62 2.64 -1.47
C SER A 31 4.53 4.10 -1.06
N GLY A 32 5.58 4.85 -1.32
CA GLY A 32 5.70 6.26 -0.96
C GLY A 32 7.11 6.67 -0.59
N GLN A 33 7.24 7.71 0.26
CA GLN A 33 8.55 8.22 0.66
C GLN A 33 8.92 7.84 2.11
N SER A 34 9.64 8.70 2.84
CA SER A 34 10.30 8.37 4.11
C SER A 34 9.36 7.81 5.19
N ASN A 35 8.13 8.31 5.32
CA ASN A 35 7.19 7.77 6.29
C ASN A 35 6.68 6.38 5.90
N MET A 36 6.57 6.06 4.61
CA MET A 36 6.36 4.69 4.18
C MET A 36 7.61 3.83 4.34
N GLN A 37 8.79 4.37 4.03
CA GLN A 37 10.07 3.64 4.20
C GLN A 37 10.36 3.30 5.68
N GLY A 38 9.97 4.18 6.61
CA GLY A 38 10.11 3.97 8.05
C GLY A 38 9.05 3.03 8.64
N HIS A 39 7.94 2.83 7.96
CA HIS A 39 6.92 1.86 8.32
C HIS A 39 7.46 0.44 8.14
N ARG A 40 7.20 -0.43 9.10
CA ARG A 40 7.55 -1.85 9.08
C ARG A 40 6.26 -2.66 9.06
N PRO A 41 5.86 -3.21 7.91
CA PRO A 41 4.57 -3.90 7.79
C PRO A 41 4.38 -5.03 8.80
N ASP A 42 5.46 -5.74 9.14
CA ASP A 42 5.41 -6.89 10.05
C ASP A 42 5.09 -6.52 11.51
N GLU A 43 5.21 -5.24 11.90
CA GLU A 43 4.90 -4.79 13.26
C GLU A 43 3.39 -4.73 13.54
N ALA A 44 2.58 -4.35 12.53
CA ALA A 44 1.13 -4.22 12.72
C ALA A 44 0.32 -4.51 11.44
N PHE A 45 0.73 -4.03 10.26
CA PHE A 45 -0.04 -4.15 9.03
C PHE A 45 -0.25 -5.62 8.64
N THR A 46 0.84 -6.37 8.44
CA THR A 46 0.80 -7.78 8.01
C THR A 46 0.05 -8.67 9.00
N PRO A 47 0.28 -8.58 10.34
CA PRO A 47 -0.52 -9.32 11.30
C PRO A 47 -2.03 -9.03 11.23
N THR A 48 -2.41 -7.76 11.02
CA THR A 48 -3.82 -7.35 10.99
C THR A 48 -4.53 -7.88 9.75
N VAL A 49 -3.95 -7.73 8.54
CA VAL A 49 -4.55 -8.30 7.32
C VAL A 49 -4.50 -9.82 7.32
N GLY A 50 -3.43 -10.43 7.88
CA GLY A 50 -3.32 -11.87 8.04
C GLY A 50 -4.37 -12.47 8.98
N LYS A 51 -4.78 -11.73 10.01
CA LYS A 51 -5.90 -12.12 10.89
C LYS A 51 -7.25 -12.06 10.15
N ALA A 52 -7.43 -11.06 9.28
CA ALA A 52 -8.70 -10.88 8.55
C ALA A 52 -8.88 -11.90 7.42
N PHE A 53 -7.85 -12.19 6.65
CA PHE A 53 -7.94 -12.99 5.42
C PHE A 53 -7.28 -14.37 5.49
N GLY A 54 -6.55 -14.65 6.57
CA GLY A 54 -5.66 -15.82 6.68
C GLY A 54 -4.23 -15.48 6.22
N LYS A 55 -3.22 -15.93 7.00
CA LYS A 55 -1.80 -15.59 6.74
C LYS A 55 -1.32 -16.03 5.35
N ASP A 56 -1.79 -17.18 4.89
CA ASP A 56 -1.40 -17.76 3.60
C ASP A 56 -2.14 -17.11 2.42
N ASN A 57 -3.17 -16.31 2.69
CA ASN A 57 -4.01 -15.66 1.69
C ASN A 57 -3.66 -14.18 1.46
N VAL A 58 -2.58 -13.68 2.07
CA VAL A 58 -2.13 -12.30 1.92
C VAL A 58 -0.74 -12.23 1.29
N ILE A 59 -0.56 -11.28 0.39
CA ILE A 59 0.73 -10.87 -0.16
C ILE A 59 0.91 -9.41 0.22
N VAL A 60 1.91 -9.11 1.05
CA VAL A 60 2.25 -7.74 1.46
C VAL A 60 3.60 -7.38 0.87
N LEU A 61 3.63 -6.35 0.04
CA LEU A 61 4.84 -5.87 -0.62
C LEU A 61 5.03 -4.39 -0.30
N GLN A 62 6.23 -4.05 0.16
CA GLN A 62 6.60 -2.65 0.39
C GLN A 62 7.77 -2.26 -0.49
N ASP A 63 7.64 -1.12 -1.19
CA ASP A 63 8.75 -0.46 -1.88
C ASP A 63 8.60 1.06 -1.78
N ALA A 64 9.52 1.71 -1.06
CA ALA A 64 9.50 3.13 -0.80
C ALA A 64 10.91 3.72 -0.83
N LEU A 65 11.02 5.03 -1.06
CA LEU A 65 12.29 5.76 -1.02
C LEU A 65 12.09 7.16 -0.43
N GLY A 66 12.84 7.47 0.64
CA GLY A 66 12.74 8.74 1.35
C GLY A 66 13.05 9.97 0.50
N GLY A 67 12.33 11.07 0.78
CA GLY A 67 12.60 12.37 0.19
C GLY A 67 12.22 12.53 -1.29
N GLN A 68 11.47 11.60 -1.88
CA GLN A 68 11.17 11.59 -3.31
C GLN A 68 9.80 12.19 -3.64
N PRO A 69 9.68 12.96 -4.74
CA PRO A 69 8.43 13.49 -5.23
C PRO A 69 7.64 12.47 -6.02
N ILE A 70 6.32 12.70 -6.16
CA ILE A 70 5.40 11.77 -6.81
C ILE A 70 5.70 11.48 -8.28
N HIS A 71 6.39 12.38 -8.99
CA HIS A 71 6.78 12.16 -10.39
C HIS A 71 7.73 10.97 -10.58
N ARG A 72 8.46 10.55 -9.53
CA ARG A 72 9.27 9.31 -9.56
C ARG A 72 8.40 8.05 -9.67
N TRP A 73 7.09 8.16 -9.37
CA TRP A 73 6.13 7.07 -9.54
C TRP A 73 5.14 7.30 -10.68
N TRP A 74 4.67 8.55 -10.91
CA TRP A 74 3.72 8.79 -12.00
C TRP A 74 4.42 9.24 -13.29
N LYS A 75 4.49 8.37 -14.28
CA LYS A 75 5.22 8.57 -15.55
C LYS A 75 4.70 9.73 -16.41
N LYS A 76 3.39 10.04 -16.32
CA LYS A 76 2.76 11.12 -17.11
C LYS A 76 2.86 12.49 -16.42
N TRP A 77 3.55 12.58 -15.25
CA TRP A 77 3.72 13.85 -14.54
C TRP A 77 4.53 14.85 -15.37
N ARG A 78 4.10 16.11 -15.30
CA ARG A 78 4.79 17.25 -15.89
C ARG A 78 4.80 18.39 -14.87
N ASP A 79 5.86 19.20 -14.87
CA ASP A 79 5.93 20.41 -14.04
C ASP A 79 4.90 21.48 -14.52
N PRO A 80 4.76 22.59 -13.80
CA PRO A 80 3.84 23.67 -14.21
C PRO A 80 4.14 24.27 -15.59
N GLN A 81 5.35 24.08 -16.10
CA GLN A 81 5.78 24.52 -17.44
C GLN A 81 5.61 23.43 -18.51
N GLY A 82 5.09 22.27 -18.15
CA GLY A 82 4.86 21.14 -19.05
C GLY A 82 6.09 20.25 -19.29
N LYS A 83 7.21 20.50 -18.60
CA LYS A 83 8.44 19.74 -18.76
C LYS A 83 8.39 18.42 -17.99
N LYS A 84 8.86 17.35 -18.60
CA LYS A 84 9.04 16.06 -17.95
C LYS A 84 10.38 16.07 -17.18
N PRO A 85 10.38 15.70 -15.86
CA PRO A 85 11.64 15.50 -15.14
C PRO A 85 12.47 14.34 -15.72
N GLU A 86 13.78 14.41 -15.57
CA GLU A 86 14.70 13.34 -16.00
C GLU A 86 14.37 12.03 -15.30
N GLU A 87 14.32 12.06 -13.97
CA GLU A 87 13.90 10.91 -13.15
C GLU A 87 12.39 10.86 -13.03
N SER A 88 11.70 10.27 -13.99
CA SER A 88 10.23 10.19 -14.01
C SER A 88 9.76 8.76 -14.20
N GLY A 89 9.11 8.19 -13.17
CA GLY A 89 8.54 6.85 -13.20
C GLY A 89 9.53 5.71 -12.92
N ASP A 90 10.78 5.99 -12.60
CA ASP A 90 11.81 4.97 -12.31
C ASP A 90 11.54 4.20 -11.02
N LEU A 91 11.05 4.86 -9.96
CA LEU A 91 10.63 4.19 -8.74
C LEU A 91 9.35 3.38 -8.94
N TYR A 92 8.49 3.80 -9.84
CA TYR A 92 7.33 3.02 -10.24
C TYR A 92 7.75 1.74 -10.97
N ASP A 93 8.68 1.80 -11.91
CA ASP A 93 9.16 0.61 -12.63
C ASP A 93 9.80 -0.39 -11.67
N ARG A 94 10.54 0.09 -10.67
CA ARG A 94 11.09 -0.73 -9.60
C ARG A 94 9.98 -1.42 -8.78
N LEU A 95 8.95 -0.65 -8.37
CA LEU A 95 7.79 -1.15 -7.64
C LEU A 95 7.03 -2.21 -8.45
N LEU A 96 6.70 -1.89 -9.72
CA LEU A 96 5.94 -2.78 -10.60
C LEU A 96 6.65 -4.10 -10.85
N SER A 97 7.97 -4.08 -11.04
CA SER A 97 8.79 -5.28 -11.21
C SER A 97 8.69 -6.20 -9.99
N LYS A 98 8.77 -5.65 -8.78
CA LYS A 98 8.61 -6.40 -7.53
C LYS A 98 7.20 -6.96 -7.38
N VAL A 99 6.18 -6.16 -7.71
CA VAL A 99 4.77 -6.60 -7.66
C VAL A 99 4.57 -7.78 -8.60
N LYS A 100 4.98 -7.66 -9.87
CA LYS A 100 4.83 -8.74 -10.86
C LYS A 100 5.52 -10.03 -10.42
N LEU A 101 6.70 -9.93 -9.82
CA LEU A 101 7.39 -11.10 -9.27
C LEU A 101 6.64 -11.72 -8.09
N ALA A 102 6.08 -10.91 -7.20
CA ALA A 102 5.36 -11.38 -6.01
C ALA A 102 4.03 -12.07 -6.34
N ILE A 103 3.38 -11.70 -7.45
CA ILE A 103 2.10 -12.28 -7.88
C ILE A 103 2.27 -13.36 -8.98
N ASP A 104 3.49 -13.65 -9.40
CA ASP A 104 3.73 -14.66 -10.44
C ASP A 104 3.17 -16.03 -10.03
N GLY A 105 2.36 -16.61 -10.89
CA GLY A 105 1.66 -17.87 -10.61
C GLY A 105 0.59 -17.80 -9.53
N GLN A 106 0.26 -16.62 -8.98
CA GLN A 106 -0.76 -16.45 -7.94
C GLN A 106 -2.10 -16.03 -8.55
N LYS A 107 -3.19 -16.57 -8.01
CA LYS A 107 -4.54 -16.06 -8.26
C LYS A 107 -4.80 -14.91 -7.28
N ILE A 108 -5.18 -13.73 -7.79
CA ILE A 108 -5.43 -12.54 -6.98
C ILE A 108 -6.92 -12.30 -6.85
N ALA A 109 -7.39 -12.14 -5.60
CA ALA A 109 -8.78 -11.86 -5.26
C ALA A 109 -9.06 -10.35 -5.18
N SER A 110 -8.11 -9.59 -4.65
CA SER A 110 -8.22 -8.13 -4.51
C SER A 110 -6.84 -7.47 -4.49
N ILE A 111 -6.80 -6.19 -4.85
CA ILE A 111 -5.59 -5.37 -4.78
C ILE A 111 -5.91 -4.11 -3.99
N SER A 112 -5.06 -3.80 -2.98
CA SER A 112 -5.07 -2.54 -2.25
C SER A 112 -3.73 -1.84 -2.43
N PHE A 113 -3.77 -0.61 -2.92
CA PHE A 113 -2.60 0.27 -3.01
C PHE A 113 -2.59 1.23 -1.83
N VAL A 114 -1.53 1.17 -1.01
CA VAL A 114 -1.34 2.02 0.17
C VAL A 114 -0.25 3.04 -0.13
N TRP A 115 -0.58 4.30 0.01
CA TRP A 115 0.30 5.42 -0.37
C TRP A 115 0.58 6.35 0.79
N MET A 116 1.86 6.56 1.12
CA MET A 116 2.30 7.55 2.11
C MET A 116 3.44 8.39 1.55
N GLN A 117 3.11 9.57 1.03
CA GLN A 117 4.02 10.50 0.38
C GLN A 117 3.31 11.86 0.23
N GLY A 118 4.05 12.92 -0.04
CA GLY A 118 3.51 14.26 -0.32
C GLY A 118 4.42 15.36 0.19
N GLU A 119 5.27 15.06 1.16
CA GLU A 119 6.14 16.02 1.83
C GLU A 119 7.09 16.71 0.83
N ARG A 120 7.66 15.93 -0.11
CA ARG A 120 8.57 16.50 -1.13
C ARG A 120 7.82 17.42 -2.09
N ASP A 121 6.64 17.02 -2.54
CA ASP A 121 5.80 17.82 -3.43
C ASP A 121 5.33 19.11 -2.74
N ALA A 122 4.97 19.04 -1.45
CA ALA A 122 4.66 20.20 -0.64
C ALA A 122 5.85 21.19 -0.55
N LYS A 123 7.07 20.66 -0.35
CA LYS A 123 8.31 21.46 -0.29
C LYS A 123 8.62 22.13 -1.62
N MET A 124 8.44 21.42 -2.72
CA MET A 124 8.73 21.89 -4.09
C MET A 124 7.62 22.77 -4.67
N LYS A 125 6.56 23.08 -3.91
CA LYS A 125 5.40 23.87 -4.34
C LYS A 125 4.61 23.24 -5.51
N TRP A 126 4.57 21.90 -5.56
CA TRP A 126 3.85 21.13 -6.59
C TRP A 126 2.48 20.65 -6.14
N GLY A 127 1.97 21.15 -5.01
CA GLY A 127 0.67 20.79 -4.48
C GLY A 127 -0.50 20.97 -5.45
N VAL A 128 -0.41 21.94 -6.35
CA VAL A 128 -1.44 22.18 -7.41
C VAL A 128 -1.56 21.02 -8.40
N LEU A 129 -0.51 20.22 -8.56
CA LEU A 129 -0.48 19.06 -9.45
C LEU A 129 -0.78 17.74 -8.72
N TYR A 130 -0.80 17.77 -7.39
CA TYR A 130 -0.72 16.57 -6.57
C TYR A 130 -1.99 15.71 -6.66
N GLU A 131 -3.16 16.32 -6.70
CA GLU A 131 -4.43 15.62 -6.86
C GLU A 131 -4.48 14.81 -8.17
N LYS A 132 -4.15 15.49 -9.30
CA LYS A 132 -4.05 14.83 -10.61
C LYS A 132 -3.01 13.70 -10.62
N ALA A 133 -1.89 13.91 -9.92
CA ALA A 133 -0.81 12.93 -9.83
C ALA A 133 -1.24 11.68 -9.04
N LEU A 134 -1.97 11.82 -7.92
CA LEU A 134 -2.51 10.70 -7.16
C LEU A 134 -3.46 9.85 -7.99
N VAL A 135 -4.43 10.48 -8.65
CA VAL A 135 -5.39 9.78 -9.53
C VAL A 135 -4.67 9.11 -10.70
N GLY A 136 -3.71 9.82 -11.31
CA GLY A 136 -2.95 9.29 -12.43
C GLY A 136 -2.05 8.10 -12.04
N LEU A 137 -1.46 8.12 -10.86
CA LEU A 137 -0.65 7.01 -10.34
C LEU A 137 -1.52 5.77 -10.06
N HIS A 138 -2.68 5.95 -9.44
CA HIS A 138 -3.62 4.87 -9.19
C HIS A 138 -4.09 4.22 -10.50
N THR A 139 -4.51 5.04 -11.47
CA THR A 139 -4.94 4.55 -12.79
C THR A 139 -3.81 3.81 -13.51
N GLN A 140 -2.59 4.37 -13.52
CA GLN A 140 -1.41 3.74 -14.10
C GLN A 140 -1.15 2.35 -13.51
N LEU A 141 -1.26 2.21 -12.17
CA LEU A 141 -1.03 0.92 -11.50
C LEU A 141 -2.11 -0.10 -11.88
N ALA A 142 -3.37 0.30 -11.92
CA ALA A 142 -4.47 -0.58 -12.32
C ALA A 142 -4.30 -1.07 -13.76
N GLU A 143 -3.99 -0.16 -14.70
CA GLU A 143 -3.73 -0.49 -16.11
C GLU A 143 -2.56 -1.48 -16.27
N ASP A 144 -1.42 -1.23 -15.61
CA ASP A 144 -0.22 -2.06 -15.73
C ASP A 144 -0.34 -3.44 -15.05
N LEU A 145 -1.30 -3.58 -14.11
CA LEU A 145 -1.67 -4.87 -13.49
C LEU A 145 -2.84 -5.56 -14.21
N ASN A 146 -3.34 -4.98 -15.30
CA ASN A 146 -4.55 -5.44 -15.98
C ASN A 146 -5.73 -5.64 -15.01
N TRP A 147 -5.90 -4.70 -14.08
CA TRP A 147 -6.94 -4.67 -13.08
C TRP A 147 -7.93 -3.55 -13.35
N LYS A 148 -9.21 -3.79 -13.06
CA LYS A 148 -10.23 -2.75 -13.27
C LYS A 148 -9.98 -1.59 -12.31
N VAL A 149 -9.87 -0.36 -12.84
CA VAL A 149 -9.53 0.85 -12.08
C VAL A 149 -10.49 1.06 -10.89
N SER A 150 -11.80 0.80 -11.08
CA SER A 150 -12.81 0.93 -10.03
C SER A 150 -12.69 -0.12 -8.90
N ASP A 151 -11.97 -1.21 -9.13
CA ASP A 151 -11.88 -2.34 -8.20
C ASP A 151 -10.54 -2.36 -7.44
N LEU A 152 -9.58 -1.52 -7.84
CA LEU A 152 -8.33 -1.30 -7.12
C LEU A 152 -8.56 -0.35 -5.95
N ALA A 153 -8.46 -0.86 -4.72
CA ALA A 153 -8.57 -0.03 -3.54
C ALA A 153 -7.37 0.90 -3.37
N PHE A 154 -7.61 2.15 -2.95
CA PHE A 154 -6.56 3.14 -2.72
C PHE A 154 -6.65 3.74 -1.32
N VAL A 155 -5.67 3.44 -0.47
CA VAL A 155 -5.60 3.94 0.91
C VAL A 155 -4.45 4.94 1.01
N ILE A 156 -4.79 6.18 1.33
CA ILE A 156 -3.86 7.31 1.34
C ILE A 156 -3.57 7.73 2.77
N GLY A 157 -2.31 7.70 3.20
CA GLY A 157 -1.86 8.35 4.42
C GLY A 157 -1.85 9.86 4.20
N ARG A 158 -2.72 10.60 4.90
CA ARG A 158 -2.69 12.06 4.85
C ARG A 158 -1.41 12.53 5.55
N LEU A 159 -0.71 13.53 5.01
CA LEU A 159 0.41 14.16 5.72
C LEU A 159 -0.03 14.60 7.13
N SER A 160 0.86 14.52 8.12
CA SER A 160 0.56 14.94 9.50
C SER A 160 0.38 16.45 9.63
N ASP A 161 0.05 16.89 10.83
CA ASP A 161 -0.11 18.31 11.18
C ASP A 161 1.21 19.09 11.32
N PHE A 162 2.35 18.46 10.98
CA PHE A 162 3.72 18.98 11.13
C PHE A 162 3.91 20.43 10.71
N ASP A 163 3.35 20.85 9.58
CA ASP A 163 3.56 22.21 9.05
C ASP A 163 2.25 22.86 8.53
N LEU A 164 1.18 22.84 9.34
CA LEU A 164 -0.11 23.45 8.99
C LEU A 164 -0.03 24.94 8.64
N LYS A 165 1.02 25.63 9.11
CA LYS A 165 1.30 27.02 8.79
C LYS A 165 2.07 27.23 7.48
N ASN A 166 2.39 26.14 6.77
CA ASN A 166 3.14 26.15 5.50
C ASN A 166 4.47 26.93 5.55
N LYS A 167 5.15 26.94 6.70
CA LYS A 167 6.38 27.72 6.90
C LYS A 167 7.62 27.04 6.30
N LYS A 168 7.73 25.72 6.46
CA LYS A 168 8.86 24.90 5.97
C LYS A 168 8.55 24.25 4.63
N TYR A 169 7.29 23.91 4.41
CA TYR A 169 6.76 23.22 3.23
C TYR A 169 5.58 24.03 2.67
N PRO A 170 5.80 24.95 1.73
CA PRO A 170 4.82 25.97 1.35
C PRO A 170 3.46 25.43 0.87
N HIS A 171 3.40 24.19 0.36
CA HIS A 171 2.15 23.57 -0.08
C HIS A 171 1.69 22.42 0.83
N TRP A 172 2.10 22.39 2.12
CA TRP A 172 1.76 21.31 3.05
C TRP A 172 0.25 21.12 3.19
N SER A 173 -0.48 22.16 3.54
CA SER A 173 -1.95 22.12 3.68
C SER A 173 -2.64 21.77 2.37
N MET A 174 -2.15 22.30 1.24
CA MET A 174 -2.70 22.00 -0.09
C MET A 174 -2.59 20.51 -0.45
N VAL A 175 -1.44 19.89 -0.17
CA VAL A 175 -1.22 18.44 -0.39
C VAL A 175 -2.12 17.61 0.52
N ARG A 176 -2.24 17.96 1.82
CA ARG A 176 -3.15 17.31 2.77
C ARG A 176 -4.60 17.34 2.28
N GLU A 177 -5.07 18.49 1.81
CA GLU A 177 -6.42 18.66 1.27
C GLU A 177 -6.63 17.84 -0.02
N ALA A 178 -5.66 17.81 -0.92
CA ALA A 178 -5.71 17.00 -2.13
C ALA A 178 -5.83 15.50 -1.80
N GLN A 179 -5.07 15.01 -0.81
CA GLN A 179 -5.15 13.64 -0.33
C GLN A 179 -6.57 13.27 0.14
N VAL A 180 -7.19 14.14 0.93
CA VAL A 180 -8.56 13.92 1.43
C VAL A 180 -9.60 14.01 0.31
N ARG A 181 -9.46 14.99 -0.61
CA ARG A 181 -10.39 15.11 -1.76
C ARG A 181 -10.36 13.87 -2.63
N VAL A 182 -9.17 13.39 -2.99
CA VAL A 182 -9.01 12.15 -3.78
C VAL A 182 -9.62 10.96 -3.04
N ALA A 183 -9.32 10.81 -1.77
CA ALA A 183 -9.87 9.69 -0.97
C ALA A 183 -11.40 9.72 -0.83
N LYS A 184 -12.03 10.88 -0.99
CA LYS A 184 -13.50 11.02 -0.95
C LYS A 184 -14.16 10.93 -2.32
N SER A 185 -13.40 10.85 -3.39
CA SER A 185 -13.94 10.89 -4.77
C SER A 185 -14.52 9.56 -5.24
N THR A 186 -14.19 8.46 -4.58
CA THR A 186 -14.53 7.10 -5.01
C THR A 186 -14.77 6.19 -3.81
N PRO A 187 -15.78 5.30 -3.83
CA PRO A 187 -16.08 4.40 -2.71
C PRO A 187 -14.93 3.45 -2.32
N LYS A 188 -14.06 3.08 -3.27
CA LYS A 188 -12.89 2.22 -3.04
C LYS A 188 -11.65 2.98 -2.55
N PHE A 189 -11.77 4.28 -2.28
CA PHE A 189 -10.68 5.09 -1.76
C PHE A 189 -10.92 5.43 -0.29
N ALA A 190 -9.85 5.47 0.47
CA ALA A 190 -9.87 5.88 1.88
C ALA A 190 -8.64 6.72 2.22
N TRP A 191 -8.70 7.48 3.29
CA TRP A 191 -7.52 8.13 3.87
C TRP A 191 -7.39 7.80 5.35
N VAL A 192 -6.16 7.86 5.83
CA VAL A 192 -5.79 7.61 7.22
C VAL A 192 -5.29 8.89 7.84
N ASN A 193 -5.80 9.23 9.04
CA ASN A 193 -5.29 10.33 9.85
C ASN A 193 -3.93 9.96 10.45
N THR A 194 -3.01 10.91 10.43
CA THR A 194 -1.64 10.74 10.95
C THR A 194 -1.20 11.89 11.85
N ASP A 195 -2.12 12.76 12.28
CA ASP A 195 -1.80 13.97 13.06
C ASP A 195 -1.27 13.66 14.47
N ASP A 196 -1.61 12.49 15.01
CA ASP A 196 -1.24 12.02 16.33
C ASP A 196 -0.05 11.06 16.35
N LEU A 197 0.68 10.91 15.24
CA LEU A 197 1.73 9.88 15.09
C LEU A 197 3.15 10.43 15.23
N ASN A 198 3.32 11.74 15.26
CA ASN A 198 4.61 12.43 15.16
C ASN A 198 5.15 13.00 16.48
N ASP A 199 4.59 12.55 17.60
CA ASP A 199 5.05 12.82 18.97
C ASP A 199 5.50 11.54 19.67
N GLY A 200 6.37 11.65 20.69
CA GLY A 200 6.86 10.53 21.51
C GLY A 200 8.31 10.16 21.20
N LYS A 201 8.67 8.88 21.29
CA LYS A 201 10.04 8.40 21.04
C LYS A 201 10.20 7.81 19.64
N ASN A 202 11.20 8.24 18.91
CA ASN A 202 11.57 7.59 17.66
C ASN A 202 12.29 6.25 17.92
N ARG A 203 12.53 5.45 16.88
CA ARG A 203 13.18 4.12 17.00
C ARG A 203 14.63 4.13 17.57
N LYS A 204 15.24 5.33 17.67
CA LYS A 204 16.56 5.52 18.34
C LYS A 204 16.41 5.96 19.79
N GLY A 205 15.19 5.97 20.33
CA GLY A 205 14.90 6.38 21.71
C GLY A 205 14.90 7.89 21.94
N ARG A 206 15.08 8.72 20.91
CA ARG A 206 15.06 10.19 21.02
C ARG A 206 13.61 10.67 21.08
N GLU A 207 13.32 11.55 22.04
CA GLU A 207 12.06 12.28 22.09
C GLU A 207 11.89 13.16 20.84
N ILE A 208 10.71 13.12 20.24
CA ILE A 208 10.30 13.92 19.11
C ILE A 208 8.96 14.59 19.44
N LYS A 209 8.75 15.79 18.92
CA LYS A 209 7.50 16.53 19.08
C LYS A 209 7.20 17.27 17.79
N ASN A 210 6.00 17.05 17.27
CA ASN A 210 5.57 17.57 15.96
C ASN A 210 6.69 17.42 14.91
N ASP A 211 7.23 16.20 14.82
CA ASP A 211 8.33 15.87 13.88
C ASP A 211 7.76 15.57 12.48
N LEU A 212 8.61 15.71 11.46
CA LEU A 212 8.28 15.31 10.08
C LEU A 212 8.02 13.80 9.98
N HIS A 213 8.70 13.02 10.82
CA HIS A 213 8.61 11.57 10.88
C HIS A 213 7.90 11.11 12.14
N TYR A 214 7.35 9.90 12.11
CA TYR A 214 6.57 9.37 13.19
C TYR A 214 7.42 8.77 14.31
N SER A 215 6.85 8.69 15.51
CA SER A 215 7.42 7.94 16.61
C SER A 215 7.43 6.43 16.32
N ALA A 216 8.14 5.64 17.13
CA ALA A 216 8.14 4.18 16.97
C ALA A 216 6.73 3.60 17.12
N GLU A 217 5.97 4.09 18.11
CA GLU A 217 4.57 3.73 18.31
C GLU A 217 3.68 4.27 17.18
N GLY A 218 3.92 5.52 16.74
CA GLY A 218 3.20 6.13 15.61
C GLY A 218 3.28 5.30 14.33
N TYR A 219 4.42 4.67 14.03
CA TYR A 219 4.54 3.76 12.89
C TYR A 219 3.73 2.47 13.06
N GLN A 220 3.59 1.95 14.29
CA GLN A 220 2.76 0.77 14.55
C GLN A 220 1.28 1.11 14.37
N ILE A 221 0.83 2.24 14.94
CA ILE A 221 -0.54 2.75 14.79
C ILE A 221 -0.85 3.03 13.30
N LEU A 222 0.09 3.61 12.55
CA LEU A 222 -0.04 3.82 11.11
C LEU A 222 -0.30 2.50 10.37
N GLY A 223 0.50 1.47 10.68
CA GLY A 223 0.35 0.14 10.08
C GLY A 223 -1.01 -0.47 10.36
N GLN A 224 -1.49 -0.38 11.59
CA GLN A 224 -2.82 -0.87 11.97
C GLN A 224 -3.92 -0.11 11.23
N ARG A 225 -3.89 1.24 11.21
CA ARG A 225 -4.88 2.08 10.50
C ARG A 225 -4.90 1.80 9.00
N PHE A 226 -3.74 1.62 8.37
CA PHE A 226 -3.66 1.24 6.96
C PHE A 226 -4.30 -0.12 6.70
N ALA A 227 -4.01 -1.11 7.54
CA ALA A 227 -4.59 -2.45 7.39
C ALA A 227 -6.11 -2.43 7.55
N GLU A 228 -6.63 -1.77 8.57
CA GLU A 228 -8.06 -1.62 8.83
C GLU A 228 -8.77 -0.91 7.67
N ALA A 229 -8.16 0.17 7.15
CA ALA A 229 -8.70 0.86 5.99
C ALA A 229 -8.72 -0.03 4.75
N CYS A 230 -7.67 -0.83 4.49
CA CYS A 230 -7.67 -1.79 3.39
C CYS A 230 -8.75 -2.86 3.54
N ILE A 231 -8.93 -3.41 4.74
CA ILE A 231 -9.95 -4.45 5.03
C ILE A 231 -11.35 -3.91 4.74
N GLN A 232 -11.63 -2.65 5.06
CA GLN A 232 -12.93 -2.01 4.79
C GLN A 232 -13.20 -1.77 3.31
N GLN A 233 -12.17 -1.76 2.44
CA GLN A 233 -12.30 -1.52 1.01
C GLN A 233 -12.38 -2.82 0.18
N ILE A 234 -12.16 -3.97 0.78
CA ILE A 234 -12.23 -5.29 0.15
C ILE A 234 -13.60 -5.93 0.34
#